data_5c1665718fef42406eb91c814360a880
#
_entry.id   5c1665718fef42406eb91c814360a880
#
_cell.length_a   1.000
_cell.length_b   1.000
_cell.length_c   1.000
_cell.angle_alpha   90.00
_cell.angle_beta   90.00
_cell.angle_gamma   90.00
#
_symmetry.space_group_name_H-M   'P 1'
#
loop_
_entity.id
_entity.type
_entity.pdbx_description
1 polymer ?
#
loop_
_entity_poly.entity_id
_entity_poly.type
_entity_poly.pdbx_seq_one_letter_code
_entity_poly.pdbx_strand_id
1 'polypeptide(L)'
;MTLFRDLGPFHTTAIGHGEMPLTIENNRGHDVGIETLHASLDAGCRHIDTAWAYYTPGEEEQTGEKLVREALDTWKGPREEVTVATKVGLRRAWDGDKPIWPRDGKPEHLIEYGKQSAQALGVDSIDLLYLHRHDPEVPYNESCEGIKALLDQGVAQWAGVSNVSIEQLKIAQEILGDKLVAVQNQYSPIHLETRDTLEYCAKGGLAFVCWSPLGGYRHPYDEHLFDPFREVAAKHGVSYQRVVLAWELAKGDHMFVIPGAHRPETILDSLKADELELTDGELAFLG
;
A
#
# COMPACT_ATOMS: atom_id res chain seq x y z
N MET A 1 -11.50 8.72 16.79
CA MET A 1 -12.50 8.62 15.67
C MET A 1 -11.68 8.32 14.41
N THR A 2 -12.00 7.25 13.70
CA THR A 2 -11.20 6.82 12.51
C THR A 2 -11.15 7.92 11.46
N LEU A 3 -9.93 8.24 10.98
CA LEU A 3 -9.70 9.31 10.00
C LEU A 3 -10.00 8.80 8.59
N PHE A 4 -11.03 9.35 7.96
CA PHE A 4 -11.36 9.09 6.56
C PHE A 4 -10.83 10.20 5.65
N ARG A 5 -10.41 9.84 4.44
CA ARG A 5 -9.94 10.74 3.38
C ARG A 5 -10.40 10.25 2.01
N ASP A 6 -10.35 11.12 1.02
CA ASP A 6 -10.72 10.76 -0.35
C ASP A 6 -9.49 10.28 -1.13
N LEU A 7 -9.48 8.98 -1.44
CA LEU A 7 -8.51 8.35 -2.34
C LEU A 7 -9.16 8.27 -3.73
N GLY A 8 -9.02 9.32 -4.52
CA GLY A 8 -9.81 9.47 -5.74
C GLY A 8 -11.31 9.43 -5.43
N PRO A 9 -12.07 8.46 -5.98
CA PRO A 9 -13.51 8.34 -5.71
C PRO A 9 -13.83 7.61 -4.40
N PHE A 10 -12.84 7.02 -3.73
CA PHE A 10 -13.04 6.21 -2.54
C PHE A 10 -12.93 7.06 -1.29
N HIS A 11 -14.01 7.16 -0.51
CA HIS A 11 -13.96 7.70 0.85
C HIS A 11 -13.54 6.58 1.80
N THR A 12 -12.26 6.50 2.11
CA THR A 12 -11.66 5.38 2.84
C THR A 12 -10.75 5.83 3.98
N THR A 13 -10.27 4.91 4.80
CA THR A 13 -9.41 5.25 5.95
C THR A 13 -8.02 5.68 5.51
N ALA A 14 -7.52 6.76 6.10
CA ALA A 14 -6.18 7.29 5.84
C ALA A 14 -5.06 6.32 6.24
N ILE A 15 -5.34 5.44 7.21
CA ILE A 15 -4.49 4.30 7.55
C ILE A 15 -5.13 3.05 6.97
N GLY A 16 -4.45 2.45 6.00
CA GLY A 16 -4.80 1.15 5.42
C GLY A 16 -4.01 0.02 6.08
N HIS A 17 -4.39 -1.22 5.77
CA HIS A 17 -3.66 -2.41 6.17
C HIS A 17 -2.88 -2.97 4.98
N GLY A 18 -1.54 -2.88 5.02
CA GLY A 18 -0.64 -3.54 4.06
C GLY A 18 -0.54 -5.03 4.35
N GLU A 19 -1.13 -5.87 3.51
CA GLU A 19 -1.27 -7.31 3.71
C GLU A 19 0.07 -8.07 3.57
N MET A 20 1.03 -7.56 2.82
CA MET A 20 2.27 -8.27 2.44
C MET A 20 2.91 -9.14 3.54
N PRO A 21 3.06 -8.72 4.81
CA PRO A 21 3.69 -9.54 5.84
C PRO A 21 2.92 -10.80 6.23
N LEU A 22 1.66 -10.92 5.82
CA LEU A 22 0.80 -12.06 6.17
C LEU A 22 1.01 -13.27 5.25
N THR A 23 1.61 -13.07 4.05
CA THR A 23 1.69 -14.13 3.03
C THR A 23 3.06 -14.33 2.39
N ILE A 24 4.01 -13.42 2.60
CA ILE A 24 5.40 -13.64 2.15
C ILE A 24 6.19 -14.46 3.18
N GLU A 25 7.49 -14.68 2.92
CA GLU A 25 8.37 -15.44 3.79
C GLU A 25 8.32 -14.96 5.25
N ASN A 26 8.40 -15.91 6.18
CA ASN A 26 8.31 -15.67 7.62
C ASN A 26 6.93 -15.15 8.10
N ASN A 27 5.87 -15.36 7.33
CA ASN A 27 4.51 -15.15 7.82
C ASN A 27 4.20 -16.07 9.01
N ARG A 28 3.12 -15.78 9.73
CA ARG A 28 2.71 -16.52 10.93
C ARG A 28 1.64 -17.58 10.67
N GLY A 29 1.37 -17.86 9.40
CA GLY A 29 0.39 -18.81 8.96
C GLY A 29 -0.98 -18.17 8.67
N HIS A 30 -1.77 -18.91 7.92
CA HIS A 30 -3.05 -18.50 7.36
C HIS A 30 -4.04 -17.97 8.41
N ASP A 31 -4.27 -18.73 9.50
CA ASP A 31 -5.25 -18.37 10.52
C ASP A 31 -4.92 -17.04 11.22
N VAL A 32 -3.63 -16.80 11.49
CA VAL A 32 -3.15 -15.52 12.05
C VAL A 32 -3.34 -14.38 11.04
N GLY A 33 -3.19 -14.67 9.75
CA GLY A 33 -3.47 -13.72 8.67
C GLY A 33 -4.93 -13.28 8.66
N ILE A 34 -5.87 -14.23 8.67
CA ILE A 34 -7.32 -13.98 8.76
C ILE A 34 -7.66 -13.19 10.03
N GLU A 35 -7.15 -13.63 11.20
CA GLU A 35 -7.38 -12.95 12.47
C GLU A 35 -6.88 -11.50 12.43
N THR A 36 -5.71 -11.25 11.83
CA THR A 36 -5.12 -9.92 11.73
C THR A 36 -5.94 -8.99 10.80
N LEU A 37 -6.40 -9.50 9.66
CA LEU A 37 -7.30 -8.77 8.76
C LEU A 37 -8.64 -8.46 9.43
N HIS A 38 -9.28 -9.44 10.09
CA HIS A 38 -10.52 -9.21 10.84
C HIS A 38 -10.34 -8.16 11.93
N ALA A 39 -9.27 -8.25 12.72
CA ALA A 39 -8.98 -7.26 13.77
C ALA A 39 -8.86 -5.84 13.22
N SER A 40 -8.23 -5.66 12.05
CA SER A 40 -8.13 -4.34 11.43
C SER A 40 -9.48 -3.82 10.92
N LEU A 41 -10.28 -4.69 10.29
CA LEU A 41 -11.62 -4.36 9.80
C LEU A 41 -12.59 -4.02 10.94
N ASP A 42 -12.56 -4.80 12.03
CA ASP A 42 -13.37 -4.57 13.24
C ASP A 42 -12.96 -3.27 13.95
N ALA A 43 -11.69 -2.87 13.87
CA ALA A 43 -11.19 -1.58 14.36
C ALA A 43 -11.54 -0.40 13.45
N GLY A 44 -12.23 -0.64 12.32
CA GLY A 44 -12.71 0.40 11.42
C GLY A 44 -11.83 0.68 10.21
N CYS A 45 -10.77 -0.11 9.95
CA CYS A 45 -10.00 -0.01 8.71
C CYS A 45 -10.89 -0.31 7.50
N ARG A 46 -10.82 0.55 6.48
CA ARG A 46 -11.60 0.42 5.23
C ARG A 46 -10.72 0.46 3.98
N HIS A 47 -9.39 0.37 4.14
CA HIS A 47 -8.42 0.33 3.07
C HIS A 47 -7.49 -0.88 3.26
N ILE A 48 -7.59 -1.86 2.38
CA ILE A 48 -6.69 -3.03 2.35
C ILE A 48 -5.81 -2.95 1.10
N ASP A 49 -4.51 -3.10 1.28
CA ASP A 49 -3.52 -3.09 0.21
C ASP A 49 -2.83 -4.45 0.09
N THR A 50 -2.97 -5.10 -1.06
CA THR A 50 -2.34 -6.37 -1.40
C THR A 50 -1.61 -6.29 -2.74
N ALA A 51 -1.15 -7.40 -3.32
CA ALA A 51 -0.59 -7.48 -4.67
C ALA A 51 -0.61 -8.92 -5.21
N TRP A 52 -0.67 -9.06 -6.54
CA TRP A 52 -0.51 -10.34 -7.24
C TRP A 52 0.75 -11.11 -6.76
N ALA A 53 1.83 -10.38 -6.51
CA ALA A 53 3.14 -10.94 -6.13
C ALA A 53 3.28 -11.23 -4.62
N TYR A 54 2.24 -11.10 -3.79
CA TYR A 54 2.38 -11.37 -2.36
C TYR A 54 2.09 -12.84 -2.05
N TYR A 55 3.15 -13.65 -2.20
CA TYR A 55 3.21 -15.08 -1.90
C TYR A 55 4.67 -15.49 -1.67
N THR A 56 4.90 -16.60 -1.00
CA THR A 56 6.24 -17.20 -0.86
C THR A 56 6.61 -17.92 -2.16
N PRO A 57 7.78 -17.66 -2.80
CA PRO A 57 8.16 -18.35 -4.03
C PRO A 57 8.17 -19.86 -3.88
N GLY A 58 7.53 -20.57 -4.81
CA GLY A 58 7.37 -22.03 -4.78
C GLY A 58 6.12 -22.51 -4.04
N GLU A 59 5.39 -21.61 -3.38
CA GLU A 59 4.04 -21.84 -2.87
C GLU A 59 2.98 -21.39 -3.87
N GLU A 60 1.71 -21.43 -3.48
CA GLU A 60 0.61 -20.99 -4.33
C GLU A 60 0.72 -19.50 -4.64
N GLU A 61 0.62 -19.15 -5.92
CA GLU A 61 0.61 -17.76 -6.38
C GLU A 61 -0.65 -17.02 -5.87
N GLN A 62 -0.53 -15.70 -5.68
CA GLN A 62 -1.62 -14.81 -5.26
C GLN A 62 -2.21 -15.16 -3.88
N THR A 63 -1.44 -15.81 -3.02
CA THR A 63 -1.88 -16.14 -1.65
C THR A 63 -2.38 -14.91 -0.89
N GLY A 64 -1.77 -13.73 -1.09
CA GLY A 64 -2.20 -12.48 -0.48
C GLY A 64 -3.60 -12.06 -0.91
N GLU A 65 -3.89 -12.07 -2.20
CA GLU A 65 -5.21 -11.72 -2.72
C GLU A 65 -6.28 -12.72 -2.27
N LYS A 66 -5.95 -14.03 -2.26
CA LYS A 66 -6.85 -15.09 -1.77
C LYS A 66 -7.13 -14.96 -0.28
N LEU A 67 -6.10 -14.63 0.53
CA LEU A 67 -6.25 -14.37 1.96
C LEU A 67 -7.18 -13.17 2.21
N VAL A 68 -6.99 -12.07 1.48
CA VAL A 68 -7.85 -10.88 1.58
C VAL A 68 -9.29 -11.23 1.23
N ARG A 69 -9.52 -11.97 0.14
CA ARG A 69 -10.85 -12.45 -0.23
C ARG A 69 -11.49 -13.25 0.89
N GLU A 70 -10.81 -14.28 1.40
CA GLU A 70 -11.35 -15.14 2.46
C GLU A 70 -11.66 -14.36 3.73
N ALA A 71 -10.77 -13.44 4.11
CA ALA A 71 -11.02 -12.56 5.25
C ALA A 71 -12.28 -11.71 5.05
N LEU A 72 -12.49 -11.13 3.87
CA LEU A 72 -13.67 -10.33 3.56
C LEU A 72 -14.95 -11.17 3.44
N ASP A 73 -14.88 -12.38 2.86
CA ASP A 73 -16.01 -13.30 2.74
C ASP A 73 -16.49 -13.82 4.12
N THR A 74 -15.59 -13.94 5.09
CA THR A 74 -15.87 -14.43 6.45
C THR A 74 -16.12 -13.32 7.47
N TRP A 75 -15.74 -12.08 7.18
CA TRP A 75 -16.01 -10.93 8.01
C TRP A 75 -17.52 -10.62 8.06
N LYS A 76 -17.99 -10.11 9.19
CA LYS A 76 -19.43 -9.84 9.42
C LYS A 76 -19.83 -8.38 9.21
N GLY A 77 -18.85 -7.53 8.87
CA GLY A 77 -19.09 -6.11 8.60
C GLY A 77 -19.49 -5.81 7.15
N PRO A 78 -19.70 -4.53 6.83
CA PRO A 78 -20.15 -4.09 5.51
C PRO A 78 -19.00 -4.16 4.48
N ARG A 79 -18.93 -5.24 3.70
CA ARG A 79 -17.90 -5.46 2.67
C ARG A 79 -17.81 -4.30 1.66
N GLU A 80 -18.95 -3.72 1.32
CA GLU A 80 -19.06 -2.61 0.37
C GLU A 80 -18.40 -1.31 0.81
N GLU A 81 -18.08 -1.16 2.10
CA GLU A 81 -17.33 -0.02 2.63
C GLU A 81 -15.82 -0.19 2.51
N VAL A 82 -15.34 -1.41 2.18
CA VAL A 82 -13.91 -1.71 2.15
C VAL A 82 -13.36 -1.54 0.73
N THR A 83 -12.43 -0.62 0.57
CA THR A 83 -11.64 -0.44 -0.66
C THR A 83 -10.48 -1.41 -0.65
N VAL A 84 -10.34 -2.22 -1.71
CA VAL A 84 -9.23 -3.15 -1.88
C VAL A 84 -8.35 -2.69 -3.04
N ALA A 85 -7.10 -2.41 -2.74
CA ALA A 85 -6.07 -2.11 -3.73
C ALA A 85 -5.18 -3.33 -3.96
N THR A 86 -4.90 -3.65 -5.23
CA THR A 86 -3.89 -4.65 -5.60
C THR A 86 -2.95 -4.13 -6.67
N LYS A 87 -1.92 -4.92 -7.01
CA LYS A 87 -0.83 -4.48 -7.88
C LYS A 87 -0.39 -5.61 -8.81
N VAL A 88 -0.05 -5.25 -10.05
CA VAL A 88 0.51 -6.16 -11.06
C VAL A 88 1.85 -5.64 -11.59
N GLY A 89 2.64 -6.51 -12.23
CA GLY A 89 3.95 -6.13 -12.82
C GLY A 89 5.16 -6.53 -11.98
N LEU A 90 4.94 -7.29 -10.90
CA LEU A 90 5.99 -8.03 -10.19
C LEU A 90 5.65 -9.50 -10.10
N ARG A 91 6.69 -10.32 -10.04
CA ARG A 91 6.62 -11.75 -9.75
C ARG A 91 7.47 -12.10 -8.52
N ARG A 92 7.44 -13.37 -8.13
CA ARG A 92 8.28 -13.90 -7.05
C ARG A 92 9.11 -15.06 -7.56
N ALA A 93 10.38 -15.11 -7.16
CA ALA A 93 11.30 -16.21 -7.46
C ALA A 93 12.35 -16.34 -6.37
N TRP A 94 13.09 -17.42 -6.40
CA TRP A 94 14.31 -17.59 -5.62
C TRP A 94 15.53 -17.29 -6.47
N ASP A 95 16.52 -16.60 -5.90
CA ASP A 95 17.90 -16.51 -6.39
C ASP A 95 18.80 -17.15 -5.33
N GLY A 96 19.13 -18.43 -5.52
CA GLY A 96 19.66 -19.25 -4.45
C GLY A 96 18.68 -19.31 -3.28
N ASP A 97 19.12 -18.88 -2.09
CA ASP A 97 18.30 -18.84 -0.89
C ASP A 97 17.63 -17.47 -0.64
N LYS A 98 17.76 -16.54 -1.59
CA LYS A 98 17.18 -15.18 -1.45
C LYS A 98 15.92 -15.04 -2.26
N PRO A 99 14.80 -14.59 -1.65
CA PRO A 99 13.60 -14.26 -2.40
C PRO A 99 13.83 -12.97 -3.20
N ILE A 100 13.53 -13.01 -4.49
CA ILE A 100 13.64 -11.86 -5.40
C ILE A 100 12.28 -11.49 -5.97
N TRP A 101 12.23 -10.29 -6.54
CA TRP A 101 11.03 -9.67 -7.12
C TRP A 101 11.29 -9.33 -8.59
N PRO A 102 11.30 -10.33 -9.50
CA PRO A 102 11.42 -10.07 -10.93
C PRO A 102 10.32 -9.13 -11.41
N ARG A 103 10.67 -8.22 -12.30
CA ARG A 103 9.73 -7.31 -12.93
C ARG A 103 9.16 -7.94 -14.19
N ASP A 104 7.93 -7.62 -14.49
CA ASP A 104 7.24 -8.13 -15.68
C ASP A 104 6.19 -7.10 -16.12
N GLY A 105 6.67 -6.08 -16.84
CA GLY A 105 5.89 -4.92 -17.27
C GLY A 105 5.27 -5.04 -18.66
N LYS A 106 5.34 -6.20 -19.34
CA LYS A 106 4.78 -6.38 -20.67
C LYS A 106 3.26 -6.23 -20.64
N PRO A 107 2.66 -5.45 -21.56
CA PRO A 107 1.21 -5.20 -21.58
C PRO A 107 0.36 -6.48 -21.52
N GLU A 108 0.70 -7.48 -22.32
CA GLU A 108 -0.02 -8.75 -22.37
C GLU A 108 0.02 -9.51 -21.03
N HIS A 109 1.15 -9.48 -20.33
CA HIS A 109 1.28 -10.11 -19.02
C HIS A 109 0.54 -9.30 -17.93
N LEU A 110 0.62 -7.96 -17.96
CA LEU A 110 -0.14 -7.13 -17.04
C LEU A 110 -1.64 -7.37 -17.17
N ILE A 111 -2.16 -7.52 -18.41
CA ILE A 111 -3.56 -7.84 -18.66
C ILE A 111 -3.93 -9.21 -18.09
N GLU A 112 -3.07 -10.21 -18.27
CA GLU A 112 -3.28 -11.54 -17.70
C GLU A 112 -3.30 -11.49 -16.16
N TYR A 113 -2.29 -10.88 -15.55
CA TYR A 113 -2.19 -10.76 -14.08
C TYR A 113 -3.37 -9.96 -13.48
N GLY A 114 -3.83 -8.90 -14.14
CA GLY A 114 -4.99 -8.15 -13.68
C GLY A 114 -6.27 -8.99 -13.65
N LYS A 115 -6.49 -9.83 -14.67
CA LYS A 115 -7.62 -10.77 -14.71
C LYS A 115 -7.51 -11.86 -13.62
N GLN A 116 -6.30 -12.38 -13.42
CA GLN A 116 -6.01 -13.32 -12.35
C GLN A 116 -6.24 -12.69 -10.97
N SER A 117 -5.85 -11.42 -10.76
CA SER A 117 -6.11 -10.67 -9.52
C SER A 117 -7.59 -10.51 -9.25
N ALA A 118 -8.39 -10.14 -10.25
CA ALA A 118 -9.85 -10.04 -10.10
C ALA A 118 -10.46 -11.39 -9.70
N GLN A 119 -9.99 -12.48 -10.32
CA GLN A 119 -10.43 -13.85 -9.98
C GLN A 119 -10.01 -14.25 -8.56
N ALA A 120 -8.77 -13.97 -8.15
CA ALA A 120 -8.24 -14.29 -6.83
C ALA A 120 -8.99 -13.52 -5.73
N LEU A 121 -9.26 -12.24 -5.95
CA LEU A 121 -10.06 -11.38 -5.07
C LEU A 121 -11.56 -11.72 -5.10
N GLY A 122 -12.04 -12.50 -6.09
CA GLY A 122 -13.44 -12.88 -6.23
C GLY A 122 -14.36 -11.71 -6.59
N VAL A 123 -13.85 -10.74 -7.38
CA VAL A 123 -14.59 -9.55 -7.81
C VAL A 123 -14.72 -9.49 -9.31
N ASP A 124 -15.80 -8.86 -9.79
CA ASP A 124 -15.99 -8.60 -11.23
C ASP A 124 -15.06 -7.48 -11.72
N SER A 125 -14.73 -6.53 -10.84
CA SER A 125 -13.87 -5.39 -11.13
C SER A 125 -13.08 -4.99 -9.86
N ILE A 126 -11.77 -4.82 -10.01
CA ILE A 126 -10.86 -4.39 -8.94
C ILE A 126 -11.10 -2.92 -8.65
N ASP A 127 -11.22 -2.52 -7.37
CA ASP A 127 -11.41 -1.12 -7.00
C ASP A 127 -10.25 -0.25 -7.48
N LEU A 128 -9.03 -0.57 -7.06
CA LEU A 128 -7.81 0.18 -7.38
C LEU A 128 -6.68 -0.78 -7.78
N LEU A 129 -6.17 -0.64 -9.00
CA LEU A 129 -5.08 -1.45 -9.54
C LEU A 129 -3.83 -0.62 -9.77
N TYR A 130 -2.71 -1.02 -9.15
CA TYR A 130 -1.42 -0.37 -9.35
C TYR A 130 -0.54 -1.09 -10.38
N LEU A 131 0.16 -0.32 -11.21
CA LEU A 131 1.42 -0.78 -11.79
C LEU A 131 2.47 -0.79 -10.68
N HIS A 132 2.89 -2.01 -10.24
CA HIS A 132 3.67 -2.19 -9.01
C HIS A 132 5.07 -1.58 -9.10
N ARG A 133 5.77 -1.79 -10.23
CA ARG A 133 7.08 -1.21 -10.52
C ARG A 133 7.29 -1.12 -12.03
N HIS A 134 8.06 -0.12 -12.45
CA HIS A 134 8.59 -0.05 -13.81
C HIS A 134 9.53 -1.24 -14.08
N ASP A 135 9.30 -1.93 -15.19
CA ASP A 135 10.20 -2.93 -15.74
C ASP A 135 11.17 -2.23 -16.70
N PRO A 136 12.49 -2.19 -16.42
CA PRO A 136 13.46 -1.50 -17.27
C PRO A 136 13.64 -2.13 -18.66
N GLU A 137 13.15 -3.36 -18.88
CA GLU A 137 13.18 -4.03 -20.18
C GLU A 137 11.96 -3.68 -21.06
N VAL A 138 10.98 -2.96 -20.50
CA VAL A 138 9.75 -2.54 -21.20
C VAL A 138 9.62 -1.02 -21.12
N PRO A 139 9.37 -0.33 -22.24
CA PRO A 139 9.07 1.11 -22.19
C PRO A 139 7.93 1.41 -21.24
N TYR A 140 8.10 2.40 -20.36
CA TYR A 140 7.16 2.66 -19.27
C TYR A 140 5.74 3.01 -19.78
N ASN A 141 5.67 3.71 -20.89
CA ASN A 141 4.40 4.02 -21.56
C ASN A 141 3.66 2.75 -22.00
N GLU A 142 4.35 1.72 -22.49
CA GLU A 142 3.72 0.45 -22.87
C GLU A 142 3.14 -0.28 -21.66
N SER A 143 3.84 -0.28 -20.52
CA SER A 143 3.28 -0.82 -19.26
C SER A 143 2.04 -0.03 -18.82
N CYS A 144 2.03 1.29 -18.96
CA CYS A 144 0.85 2.11 -18.69
C CYS A 144 -0.32 1.78 -19.63
N GLU A 145 -0.06 1.51 -20.91
CA GLU A 145 -1.10 1.06 -21.86
C GLU A 145 -1.68 -0.31 -21.47
N GLY A 146 -0.87 -1.21 -20.89
CA GLY A 146 -1.37 -2.47 -20.32
C GLY A 146 -2.34 -2.24 -19.16
N ILE A 147 -2.06 -1.31 -18.25
CA ILE A 147 -3.00 -0.90 -17.20
C ILE A 147 -4.25 -0.26 -17.78
N LYS A 148 -4.08 0.64 -18.77
CA LYS A 148 -5.21 1.26 -19.46
C LYS A 148 -6.14 0.23 -20.09
N ALA A 149 -5.59 -0.80 -20.72
CA ALA A 149 -6.39 -1.88 -21.31
C ALA A 149 -7.23 -2.63 -20.26
N LEU A 150 -6.74 -2.80 -19.02
CA LEU A 150 -7.52 -3.39 -17.91
C LEU A 150 -8.67 -2.48 -17.47
N LEU A 151 -8.45 -1.15 -17.46
CA LEU A 151 -9.52 -0.18 -17.19
C LEU A 151 -10.58 -0.20 -18.31
N ASP A 152 -10.15 -0.18 -19.56
CA ASP A 152 -11.05 -0.18 -20.74
C ASP A 152 -11.88 -1.48 -20.84
N GLN A 153 -11.34 -2.61 -20.35
CA GLN A 153 -12.02 -3.89 -20.25
C GLN A 153 -12.90 -4.02 -19.00
N GLY A 154 -12.89 -3.05 -18.09
CA GLY A 154 -13.66 -3.07 -16.84
C GLY A 154 -13.10 -4.02 -15.78
N VAL A 155 -11.91 -4.59 -15.98
CA VAL A 155 -11.23 -5.45 -15.00
C VAL A 155 -10.80 -4.68 -13.76
N ALA A 156 -10.47 -3.39 -13.92
CA ALA A 156 -10.22 -2.47 -12.83
C ALA A 156 -11.04 -1.18 -13.01
N GLN A 157 -11.44 -0.56 -11.91
CA GLN A 157 -12.21 0.68 -11.92
C GLN A 157 -11.31 1.90 -12.00
N TRP A 158 -10.23 1.91 -11.20
CA TRP A 158 -9.28 3.01 -11.07
C TRP A 158 -7.85 2.50 -11.04
N ALA A 159 -6.93 3.36 -11.42
CA ALA A 159 -5.52 3.03 -11.51
C ALA A 159 -4.66 3.84 -10.53
N GLY A 160 -3.56 3.22 -10.15
CA GLY A 160 -2.44 3.86 -9.48
C GLY A 160 -1.11 3.45 -10.11
N VAL A 161 -0.06 4.16 -9.78
CA VAL A 161 1.31 3.79 -10.14
C VAL A 161 2.18 3.75 -8.89
N SER A 162 3.17 2.86 -8.87
CA SER A 162 3.98 2.67 -7.68
C SER A 162 5.47 2.70 -8.01
N ASN A 163 6.26 3.28 -7.09
CA ASN A 163 7.72 3.40 -7.22
C ASN A 163 8.14 4.19 -8.46
N VAL A 164 7.52 5.33 -8.67
CA VAL A 164 7.69 6.17 -9.87
C VAL A 164 8.37 7.49 -9.55
N SER A 165 9.12 7.99 -10.53
CA SER A 165 9.59 9.39 -10.56
C SER A 165 8.47 10.32 -11.05
N ILE A 166 8.69 11.64 -10.93
CA ILE A 166 7.75 12.64 -11.46
C ILE A 166 7.63 12.53 -12.99
N GLU A 167 8.73 12.20 -13.70
CA GLU A 167 8.71 12.04 -15.15
C GLU A 167 7.83 10.84 -15.55
N GLN A 168 7.98 9.72 -14.86
CA GLN A 168 7.12 8.54 -15.05
C GLN A 168 5.67 8.83 -14.70
N LEU A 169 5.44 9.57 -13.63
CA LEU A 169 4.09 9.97 -13.21
C LEU A 169 3.39 10.82 -14.28
N LYS A 170 4.11 11.75 -14.94
CA LYS A 170 3.56 12.55 -16.05
C LYS A 170 3.17 11.67 -17.24
N ILE A 171 3.98 10.66 -17.60
CA ILE A 171 3.65 9.69 -18.65
C ILE A 171 2.38 8.92 -18.26
N ALA A 172 2.28 8.45 -17.02
CA ALA A 172 1.10 7.74 -16.55
C ALA A 172 -0.15 8.63 -16.57
N GLN A 173 -0.04 9.91 -16.18
CA GLN A 173 -1.14 10.88 -16.25
C GLN A 173 -1.62 11.11 -17.69
N GLU A 174 -0.70 11.18 -18.66
CA GLU A 174 -1.05 11.35 -20.08
C GLU A 174 -1.85 10.15 -20.62
N ILE A 175 -1.47 8.91 -20.22
CA ILE A 175 -2.08 7.68 -20.76
C ILE A 175 -3.35 7.30 -20.00
N LEU A 176 -3.33 7.38 -18.65
CA LEU A 176 -4.42 6.92 -17.80
C LEU A 176 -5.47 8.01 -17.53
N GLY A 177 -5.11 9.29 -17.76
CA GLY A 177 -6.01 10.43 -17.59
C GLY A 177 -6.63 10.48 -16.19
N ASP A 178 -7.91 10.82 -16.14
CA ASP A 178 -8.67 10.96 -14.88
C ASP A 178 -8.84 9.62 -14.12
N LYS A 179 -8.48 8.50 -14.73
CA LYS A 179 -8.49 7.19 -14.07
C LYS A 179 -7.31 6.98 -13.14
N LEU A 180 -6.22 7.75 -13.27
CA LEU A 180 -5.10 7.73 -12.35
C LEU A 180 -5.42 8.54 -11.10
N VAL A 181 -5.59 7.87 -9.95
CA VAL A 181 -6.03 8.52 -8.70
C VAL A 181 -4.99 8.45 -7.57
N ALA A 182 -3.98 7.59 -7.70
CA ALA A 182 -3.03 7.37 -6.62
C ALA A 182 -1.60 7.11 -7.10
N VAL A 183 -0.65 7.55 -6.29
CA VAL A 183 0.77 7.19 -6.38
C VAL A 183 1.15 6.44 -5.09
N GLN A 184 1.79 5.27 -5.23
CA GLN A 184 2.24 4.50 -4.08
C GLN A 184 3.76 4.41 -4.06
N ASN A 185 4.43 5.29 -3.31
CA ASN A 185 5.89 5.32 -3.19
C ASN A 185 6.34 5.09 -1.73
N GLN A 186 7.60 4.66 -1.56
CA GLN A 186 8.19 4.57 -0.23
C GLN A 186 8.37 5.97 0.35
N TYR A 187 7.94 6.13 1.59
CA TYR A 187 8.20 7.34 2.38
C TYR A 187 8.27 6.95 3.86
N SER A 188 9.19 7.54 4.59
CA SER A 188 9.32 7.37 6.05
C SER A 188 10.35 8.37 6.57
N PRO A 189 10.56 8.52 7.89
CA PRO A 189 11.62 9.37 8.43
C PRO A 189 13.03 9.07 7.91
N ILE A 190 13.25 7.84 7.41
CA ILE A 190 14.55 7.38 6.87
C ILE A 190 14.53 7.22 5.34
N HIS A 191 13.42 7.54 4.67
CA HIS A 191 13.27 7.50 3.23
C HIS A 191 12.49 8.73 2.76
N LEU A 192 13.22 9.83 2.53
CA LEU A 192 12.65 11.14 2.16
C LEU A 192 12.83 11.47 0.67
N GLU A 193 13.38 10.54 -0.12
CA GLU A 193 13.75 10.75 -1.52
C GLU A 193 12.54 11.02 -2.41
N THR A 194 11.35 10.59 -1.98
CA THR A 194 10.09 10.79 -2.72
C THR A 194 9.28 12.00 -2.25
N ARG A 195 9.87 12.89 -1.44
CA ARG A 195 9.22 14.13 -0.96
C ARG A 195 8.68 14.98 -2.11
N ASP A 196 9.48 15.15 -3.16
CA ASP A 196 9.06 15.94 -4.34
C ASP A 196 7.84 15.32 -5.03
N THR A 197 7.75 13.98 -5.06
CA THR A 197 6.59 13.26 -5.61
C THR A 197 5.36 13.45 -4.72
N LEU A 198 5.53 13.40 -3.39
CA LEU A 198 4.47 13.70 -2.43
C LEU A 198 3.90 15.13 -2.66
N GLU A 199 4.78 16.13 -2.78
CA GLU A 199 4.36 17.51 -3.05
C GLU A 199 3.70 17.66 -4.42
N TYR A 200 4.17 16.92 -5.42
CA TYR A 200 3.56 16.91 -6.75
C TYR A 200 2.13 16.33 -6.69
N CYS A 201 1.92 15.25 -5.95
CA CYS A 201 0.60 14.66 -5.75
C CYS A 201 -0.37 15.63 -5.06
N ALA A 202 0.10 16.35 -4.03
CA ALA A 202 -0.69 17.37 -3.35
C ALA A 202 -1.23 18.44 -4.30
N LYS A 203 -0.38 18.90 -5.23
CA LYS A 203 -0.75 19.95 -6.21
C LYS A 203 -1.66 19.41 -7.33
N GLY A 204 -1.53 18.11 -7.65
CA GLY A 204 -2.23 17.45 -8.74
C GLY A 204 -3.54 16.77 -8.33
N GLY A 205 -3.91 16.79 -7.04
CA GLY A 205 -5.13 16.13 -6.56
C GLY A 205 -5.03 14.61 -6.57
N LEU A 206 -3.80 14.04 -6.54
CA LEU A 206 -3.56 12.60 -6.44
C LEU A 206 -3.34 12.19 -5.00
N ALA A 207 -3.88 11.04 -4.60
CA ALA A 207 -3.53 10.43 -3.33
C ALA A 207 -2.06 9.93 -3.35
N PHE A 208 -1.32 10.19 -2.28
CA PHE A 208 0.00 9.59 -2.05
C PHE A 208 -0.13 8.50 -0.99
N VAL A 209 0.08 7.26 -1.40
CA VAL A 209 0.01 6.09 -0.53
C VAL A 209 1.42 5.68 -0.13
N CYS A 210 1.74 5.82 1.14
CA CYS A 210 3.06 5.51 1.68
C CYS A 210 3.19 4.01 1.99
N TRP A 211 4.04 3.29 1.26
CA TRP A 211 4.42 1.95 1.63
C TRP A 211 5.70 1.95 2.49
N SER A 212 5.84 0.94 3.36
CA SER A 212 6.90 0.85 4.40
C SER A 212 7.04 2.14 5.21
N PRO A 213 5.95 2.68 5.78
CA PRO A 213 5.96 3.94 6.53
C PRO A 213 6.90 3.89 7.74
N LEU A 214 7.14 2.71 8.28
CA LEU A 214 8.03 2.48 9.43
C LEU A 214 9.49 2.14 9.01
N GLY A 215 9.89 2.50 7.77
CA GLY A 215 11.24 2.29 7.25
C GLY A 215 11.47 0.96 6.53
N GLY A 216 10.58 -0.01 6.71
CA GLY A 216 10.72 -1.35 6.13
C GLY A 216 11.70 -2.25 6.91
N TYR A 217 11.85 -3.50 6.48
CA TYR A 217 12.64 -4.52 7.19
C TYR A 217 13.83 -5.05 6.38
N ARG A 218 13.99 -4.61 5.13
CA ARG A 218 14.91 -5.25 4.17
C ARG A 218 16.36 -4.82 4.28
N HIS A 219 16.59 -3.63 4.85
CA HIS A 219 17.93 -3.07 4.96
C HIS A 219 18.19 -2.66 6.41
N PRO A 220 19.36 -3.00 6.95
CA PRO A 220 19.76 -2.44 8.23
C PRO A 220 19.83 -0.93 8.06
N TYR A 221 19.16 -0.21 8.94
CA TYR A 221 19.20 1.24 9.03
C TYR A 221 19.67 1.64 10.44
N ASP A 222 20.13 2.86 10.56
CA ASP A 222 20.48 3.41 11.85
C ASP A 222 19.21 3.66 12.68
N GLU A 223 19.00 2.83 13.70
CA GLU A 223 17.83 2.93 14.59
C GLU A 223 17.77 4.27 15.34
N HIS A 224 18.90 4.97 15.49
CA HIS A 224 18.94 6.30 16.11
C HIS A 224 18.21 7.37 15.29
N LEU A 225 17.96 7.15 14.00
CA LEU A 225 17.13 8.03 13.18
C LEU A 225 15.68 8.14 13.70
N PHE A 226 15.22 7.16 14.49
CA PHE A 226 13.91 7.20 15.15
C PHE A 226 13.95 7.76 16.57
N ASP A 227 15.09 8.18 17.12
CA ASP A 227 15.18 8.70 18.49
C ASP A 227 14.31 9.94 18.73
N PRO A 228 14.18 10.93 17.81
CA PRO A 228 13.23 12.01 17.95
C PRO A 228 11.78 11.53 18.10
N PHE A 229 11.39 10.50 17.34
CA PHE A 229 10.05 9.91 17.41
C PHE A 229 9.81 9.16 18.73
N ARG A 230 10.84 8.48 19.27
CA ARG A 230 10.80 7.83 20.60
C ARG A 230 10.65 8.86 21.71
N GLU A 231 11.32 10.03 21.60
CA GLU A 231 11.18 11.11 22.58
C GLU A 231 9.74 11.66 22.63
N VAL A 232 9.14 11.91 21.47
CA VAL A 232 7.73 12.36 21.38
C VAL A 232 6.81 11.27 21.89
N ALA A 233 7.02 10.01 21.50
CA ALA A 233 6.25 8.86 21.94
C ALA A 233 6.22 8.72 23.47
N ALA A 234 7.36 8.91 24.12
CA ALA A 234 7.46 8.87 25.58
C ALA A 234 6.62 9.96 26.26
N LYS A 235 6.53 11.17 25.68
CA LYS A 235 5.68 12.27 26.20
C LYS A 235 4.19 11.94 26.09
N HIS A 236 3.78 11.27 25.01
CA HIS A 236 2.39 10.88 24.77
C HIS A 236 2.01 9.52 25.38
N GLY A 237 2.97 8.73 25.88
CA GLY A 237 2.73 7.39 26.41
C GLY A 237 2.26 6.38 25.36
N VAL A 238 2.75 6.51 24.12
CA VAL A 238 2.40 5.67 22.96
C VAL A 238 3.63 5.02 22.34
N SER A 239 3.44 4.13 21.37
CA SER A 239 4.54 3.57 20.56
C SER A 239 5.14 4.64 19.63
N TYR A 240 6.45 4.55 19.32
CA TYR A 240 7.07 5.46 18.36
C TYR A 240 6.51 5.25 16.95
N GLN A 241 6.04 4.05 16.64
CA GLN A 241 5.38 3.73 15.38
C GLN A 241 4.12 4.59 15.17
N ARG A 242 3.30 4.78 16.21
CA ARG A 242 2.16 5.72 16.13
C ARG A 242 2.62 7.14 15.82
N VAL A 243 3.69 7.60 16.45
CA VAL A 243 4.22 8.95 16.21
C VAL A 243 4.69 9.10 14.76
N VAL A 244 5.38 8.08 14.22
CA VAL A 244 5.80 8.08 12.82
C VAL A 244 4.58 8.17 11.88
N LEU A 245 3.59 7.32 12.06
CA LEU A 245 2.39 7.32 11.21
C LEU A 245 1.60 8.62 11.34
N ALA A 246 1.45 9.17 12.55
CA ALA A 246 0.81 10.48 12.76
C ALA A 246 1.57 11.62 12.08
N TRP A 247 2.90 11.60 12.13
CA TRP A 247 3.77 12.56 11.44
C TRP A 247 3.64 12.48 9.91
N GLU A 248 3.52 11.28 9.35
CA GLU A 248 3.27 11.09 7.93
C GLU A 248 1.88 11.64 7.55
N LEU A 249 0.83 11.27 8.29
CA LEU A 249 -0.53 11.76 8.05
C LEU A 249 -0.63 13.29 8.14
N ALA A 250 0.20 13.94 8.93
CA ALA A 250 0.28 15.41 9.05
C ALA A 250 0.85 16.10 7.79
N LYS A 251 1.38 15.34 6.81
CA LYS A 251 1.86 15.92 5.53
C LYS A 251 0.73 16.42 4.62
N GLY A 252 -0.52 16.09 4.90
CA GLY A 252 -1.69 16.61 4.19
C GLY A 252 -2.80 15.58 3.98
N ASP A 253 -3.96 16.05 3.53
CA ASP A 253 -5.16 15.19 3.35
C ASP A 253 -5.01 14.19 2.19
N HIS A 254 -4.05 14.38 1.30
CA HIS A 254 -3.70 13.47 0.21
C HIS A 254 -2.80 12.30 0.64
N MET A 255 -2.30 12.32 1.89
CA MET A 255 -1.39 11.31 2.43
C MET A 255 -2.16 10.14 3.01
N PHE A 256 -1.82 8.92 2.60
CA PHE A 256 -2.28 7.65 3.12
C PHE A 256 -1.08 6.81 3.55
N VAL A 257 -1.23 6.01 4.59
CA VAL A 257 -0.17 5.10 5.05
C VAL A 257 -0.71 3.66 5.10
N ILE A 258 0.11 2.70 4.66
CA ILE A 258 -0.26 1.27 4.65
C ILE A 258 0.74 0.45 5.46
N PRO A 259 0.79 0.62 6.79
CA PRO A 259 1.64 -0.21 7.63
C PRO A 259 1.27 -1.69 7.49
N GLY A 260 2.30 -2.53 7.36
CA GLY A 260 2.15 -3.98 7.43
C GLY A 260 2.18 -4.47 8.88
N ALA A 261 1.50 -5.58 9.15
CA ALA A 261 1.49 -6.21 10.46
C ALA A 261 1.52 -7.75 10.33
N HIS A 262 2.17 -8.42 11.28
CA HIS A 262 2.20 -9.88 11.35
C HIS A 262 1.18 -10.47 12.35
N ARG A 263 0.44 -9.62 13.06
CA ARG A 263 -0.49 -10.02 14.13
C ARG A 263 -1.44 -8.87 14.51
N PRO A 264 -2.58 -9.20 15.13
CA PRO A 264 -3.61 -8.24 15.47
C PRO A 264 -3.13 -7.04 16.29
N GLU A 265 -2.32 -7.27 17.33
CA GLU A 265 -1.90 -6.19 18.24
C GLU A 265 -1.09 -5.12 17.51
N THR A 266 -0.31 -5.52 16.49
CA THR A 266 0.53 -4.61 15.73
C THR A 266 -0.30 -3.69 14.85
N ILE A 267 -1.28 -4.23 14.11
CA ILE A 267 -2.14 -3.39 13.26
C ILE A 267 -3.06 -2.51 14.11
N LEU A 268 -3.59 -3.03 15.22
CA LEU A 268 -4.43 -2.25 16.14
C LEU A 268 -3.66 -1.08 16.78
N ASP A 269 -2.36 -1.23 17.03
CA ASP A 269 -1.52 -0.13 17.47
C ASP A 269 -1.33 0.91 16.36
N SER A 270 -1.04 0.49 15.14
CA SER A 270 -0.87 1.38 13.98
C SER A 270 -2.13 2.17 13.66
N LEU A 271 -3.31 1.53 13.70
CA LEU A 271 -4.59 2.20 13.40
C LEU A 271 -4.91 3.35 14.37
N LYS A 272 -4.41 3.30 15.60
CA LYS A 272 -4.60 4.39 16.58
C LYS A 272 -3.70 5.62 16.33
N ALA A 273 -2.88 5.61 15.28
CA ALA A 273 -2.07 6.78 14.95
C ALA A 273 -2.91 7.98 14.50
N ASP A 274 -4.11 7.75 13.97
CA ASP A 274 -5.06 8.80 13.59
C ASP A 274 -5.74 9.50 14.78
N GLU A 275 -5.60 8.94 15.98
CA GLU A 275 -6.06 9.55 17.25
C GLU A 275 -4.99 10.43 17.91
N LEU A 276 -3.74 10.40 17.39
CA LEU A 276 -2.61 11.14 17.96
C LEU A 276 -2.46 12.50 17.27
N GLU A 277 -2.79 13.55 18.01
CA GLU A 277 -2.56 14.92 17.57
C GLU A 277 -1.15 15.37 17.98
N LEU A 278 -0.30 15.60 16.98
CA LEU A 278 1.03 16.18 17.17
C LEU A 278 0.94 17.71 17.12
N THR A 279 1.55 18.38 18.08
CA THR A 279 1.62 19.84 18.10
C THR A 279 2.54 20.36 16.99
N ASP A 280 2.37 21.63 16.58
CA ASP A 280 3.26 22.30 15.61
C ASP A 280 4.73 22.24 16.05
N GLY A 281 5.00 22.34 17.35
CA GLY A 281 6.35 22.22 17.91
C GLY A 281 6.94 20.82 17.76
N GLU A 282 6.13 19.77 17.94
CA GLU A 282 6.55 18.38 17.72
C GLU A 282 6.75 18.09 16.24
N LEU A 283 5.85 18.56 15.37
CA LEU A 283 6.02 18.42 13.92
C LEU A 283 7.30 19.11 13.43
N ALA A 284 7.60 20.30 13.93
CA ALA A 284 8.84 21.01 13.61
C ALA A 284 10.10 20.31 14.17
N PHE A 285 9.98 19.64 15.31
CA PHE A 285 11.07 18.86 15.92
C PHE A 285 11.35 17.56 15.13
N LEU A 286 10.30 16.94 14.60
CA LEU A 286 10.40 15.70 13.82
C LEU A 286 10.81 15.92 12.35
N GLY A 287 10.61 17.10 11.79
CA GLY A 287 11.07 17.52 10.44
C GLY A 287 10.01 17.46 9.35
#